data_593fce01b904ccbb19eadf38fa58f2dc
#
_entry.id   593fce01b904ccbb19eadf38fa58f2dc
#
_cell.length_a   1.000
_cell.length_b   1.000
_cell.length_c   1.000
_cell.angle_alpha   90.00
_cell.angle_beta   90.00
_cell.angle_gamma   90.00
#
_symmetry.space_group_name_H-M   'P 1'
#
loop_
_entity.id
_entity.type
_entity.pdbx_description
1 polymer ?
#
loop_
_entity_poly.entity_id
_entity_poly.type
_entity_poly.pdbx_seq_one_letter_code
_entity_poly.pdbx_strand_id
1 'polypeptide(L)'
;AFERSWDVHSHYDRAINLDFLFNVYDSIEDHGIVAYDNVTKDLTPESQVSIIRNKVMRKARYGDFYSMNAATEAVAAALQDHGSQINVKLLSELINGALRQNVFYNAELTKQEVDKAVASVSLTYSMVQKGEIIISEGEVVDAHTFNVLNSLQREYTSRSLSSDESLRILL
;
A
#
# COMPACT_ATOMS: atom_id res chain seq x y z
N ALA A 1 23.03 19.24 0.57
CA ALA A 1 22.26 20.42 0.13
C ALA A 1 21.78 21.25 1.33
N PHE A 2 21.24 20.61 2.38
CA PHE A 2 20.74 21.26 3.60
C PHE A 2 21.85 22.05 4.35
N GLU A 3 22.98 21.42 4.64
CA GLU A 3 24.12 22.07 5.32
C GLU A 3 24.63 23.31 4.58
N ARG A 4 24.74 23.26 3.25
CA ARG A 4 25.15 24.41 2.43
C ARG A 4 24.16 25.57 2.48
N SER A 5 22.87 25.27 2.58
CA SER A 5 21.81 26.27 2.72
C SER A 5 21.84 26.92 4.09
N TRP A 6 22.17 26.16 5.13
CA TRP A 6 22.31 26.64 6.50
C TRP A 6 23.43 27.67 6.64
N ASP A 7 24.60 27.44 6.06
CA ASP A 7 25.77 28.35 6.15
C ASP A 7 25.46 29.76 5.64
N VAL A 8 24.58 29.90 4.66
CA VAL A 8 24.15 31.20 4.12
C VAL A 8 23.20 31.95 5.05
N HIS A 9 22.39 31.23 5.84
CA HIS A 9 21.30 31.79 6.63
C HIS A 9 21.58 31.84 8.14
N SER A 10 22.65 31.18 8.60
CA SER A 10 22.96 31.04 10.05
C SER A 10 23.26 32.36 10.76
N HIS A 11 23.49 33.45 10.04
CA HIS A 11 23.70 34.77 10.62
C HIS A 11 22.39 35.38 11.21
N TYR A 12 21.22 34.85 10.87
CA TYR A 12 19.95 35.45 11.23
C TYR A 12 19.32 34.86 12.49
N ASP A 13 19.71 33.64 12.91
CA ASP A 13 19.05 32.98 14.03
C ASP A 13 20.02 32.11 14.83
N ARG A 14 20.79 32.76 15.74
CA ARG A 14 21.74 32.07 16.63
C ARG A 14 21.06 31.19 17.71
N ALA A 15 19.73 31.23 17.79
CA ALA A 15 18.97 30.52 18.81
C ALA A 15 18.63 29.07 18.40
N ILE A 16 18.88 28.68 17.13
CA ILE A 16 18.51 27.35 16.64
C ILE A 16 19.75 26.48 16.56
N ASN A 17 19.65 25.33 17.23
CA ASN A 17 20.61 24.25 17.11
C ASN A 17 20.37 23.50 15.78
N LEU A 18 21.41 23.31 14.97
CA LEU A 18 21.38 22.47 13.78
C LEU A 18 20.83 21.08 14.05
N ASP A 19 21.15 20.49 15.20
CA ASP A 19 20.65 19.18 15.61
C ASP A 19 19.11 19.15 15.71
N PHE A 20 18.50 20.26 16.15
CA PHE A 20 17.04 20.36 16.16
C PHE A 20 16.45 20.33 14.74
N LEU A 21 17.05 21.09 13.81
CA LEU A 21 16.58 21.10 12.42
C LEU A 21 16.77 19.76 11.73
N PHE A 22 17.89 19.08 11.98
CA PHE A 22 18.10 17.71 11.51
C PHE A 22 17.08 16.74 12.10
N ASN A 23 16.78 16.83 13.40
CA ASN A 23 15.78 15.99 14.05
C ASN A 23 14.39 16.20 13.45
N VAL A 24 14.00 17.45 13.16
CA VAL A 24 12.72 17.74 12.47
C VAL A 24 12.72 17.13 11.07
N TYR A 25 13.79 17.36 10.29
CA TYR A 25 13.91 16.80 8.96
C TYR A 25 13.86 15.27 8.96
N ASP A 26 14.66 14.62 9.79
CA ASP A 26 14.74 13.17 9.89
C ASP A 26 13.40 12.56 10.36
N SER A 27 12.72 13.21 11.31
CA SER A 27 11.41 12.77 11.78
C SER A 27 10.36 12.75 10.66
N ILE A 28 10.37 13.79 9.80
CA ILE A 28 9.45 13.88 8.67
C ILE A 28 9.81 12.85 7.57
N GLU A 29 11.10 12.70 7.25
CA GLU A 29 11.57 11.71 6.28
C GLU A 29 11.33 10.27 6.74
N ASP A 30 11.54 9.99 8.02
CA ASP A 30 11.31 8.67 8.61
C ASP A 30 9.84 8.28 8.64
N HIS A 31 8.95 9.26 8.78
CA HIS A 31 7.51 9.04 8.67
C HIS A 31 7.12 8.54 7.27
N GLY A 32 7.81 9.04 6.27
CA GLY A 32 7.63 8.67 4.86
C GLY A 32 6.74 9.67 4.11
N ILE A 33 7.25 10.13 2.98
CA ILE A 33 6.55 11.07 2.09
C ILE A 33 6.21 10.33 0.78
N VAL A 34 4.91 10.11 0.56
CA VAL A 34 4.41 9.34 -0.58
C VAL A 34 4.40 10.19 -1.84
N ALA A 35 4.86 9.61 -2.94
CA ALA A 35 4.63 10.16 -4.26
C ALA A 35 3.15 10.00 -4.65
N TYR A 36 2.51 11.12 -5.01
CA TYR A 36 1.16 11.08 -5.57
C TYR A 36 1.26 10.75 -7.06
N ASP A 37 0.72 9.60 -7.44
CA ASP A 37 0.70 9.12 -8.81
C ASP A 37 -0.65 8.49 -9.19
N ASN A 38 -0.74 7.92 -10.40
CA ASN A 38 -1.97 7.30 -10.88
C ASN A 38 -2.43 6.09 -10.08
N VAL A 39 -1.56 5.47 -9.30
CA VAL A 39 -1.87 4.31 -8.45
C VAL A 39 -2.36 4.74 -7.08
N THR A 40 -1.73 5.76 -6.51
CA THR A 40 -2.03 6.24 -5.15
C THR A 40 -3.26 7.15 -5.08
N LYS A 41 -3.69 7.73 -6.21
CA LYS A 41 -4.82 8.68 -6.26
C LYS A 41 -6.16 8.10 -5.77
N ASP A 42 -6.36 6.78 -5.93
CA ASP A 42 -7.60 6.10 -5.56
C ASP A 42 -7.55 5.48 -4.15
N LEU A 43 -6.41 5.62 -3.45
CA LEU A 43 -6.26 5.14 -2.08
C LEU A 43 -6.90 6.11 -1.08
N THR A 44 -7.62 5.55 -0.12
CA THR A 44 -8.13 6.28 1.04
C THR A 44 -7.14 6.20 2.21
N PRO A 45 -7.21 7.08 3.20
CA PRO A 45 -6.34 6.99 4.39
C PRO A 45 -6.39 5.64 5.11
N GLU A 46 -7.53 4.94 5.05
CA GLU A 46 -7.76 3.63 5.68
C GLU A 46 -7.25 2.46 4.83
N SER A 47 -6.89 2.72 3.56
CA SER A 47 -6.39 1.68 2.67
C SER A 47 -5.14 1.03 3.24
N GLN A 48 -5.16 -0.32 3.32
CA GLN A 48 -4.00 -1.07 3.77
C GLN A 48 -3.00 -1.22 2.62
N VAL A 49 -1.74 -0.89 2.94
CA VAL A 49 -0.60 -1.01 2.02
C VAL A 49 0.50 -1.86 2.66
N SER A 50 1.28 -2.54 1.83
CA SER A 50 2.49 -3.23 2.27
C SER A 50 3.69 -2.35 1.95
N ILE A 51 4.44 -1.95 2.98
CA ILE A 51 5.67 -1.17 2.81
C ILE A 51 6.90 -2.05 3.03
N ILE A 52 7.91 -1.85 2.19
CA ILE A 52 9.21 -2.50 2.32
C ILE A 52 10.25 -1.45 2.65
N ARG A 53 10.85 -1.60 3.83
CA ARG A 53 11.96 -0.76 4.28
C ARG A 53 13.08 -1.68 4.76
N ASN A 54 14.31 -1.47 4.28
CA ASN A 54 15.47 -2.29 4.64
C ASN A 54 15.23 -3.81 4.43
N LYS A 55 14.57 -4.19 3.33
CA LYS A 55 14.19 -5.57 2.99
C LYS A 55 13.17 -6.22 3.94
N VAL A 56 12.56 -5.46 4.84
CA VAL A 56 11.51 -5.93 5.74
C VAL A 56 10.17 -5.39 5.28
N MET A 57 9.23 -6.30 5.01
CA MET A 57 7.85 -5.95 4.67
C MET A 57 7.02 -5.77 5.95
N ARG A 58 6.21 -4.70 5.98
CA ARG A 58 5.25 -4.42 7.05
C ARG A 58 3.93 -3.96 6.44
N LYS A 59 2.83 -4.24 7.12
CA LYS A 59 1.54 -3.65 6.79
C LYS A 59 1.42 -2.28 7.46
N ALA A 60 0.90 -1.30 6.74
CA ALA A 60 0.64 0.05 7.20
C ALA A 60 -0.66 0.55 6.57
N ARG A 61 -1.23 1.64 7.07
CA ARG A 61 -2.33 2.35 6.41
C ARG A 61 -1.73 3.44 5.52
N TYR A 62 -2.37 3.71 4.40
CA TYR A 62 -1.94 4.78 3.51
C TYR A 62 -1.90 6.14 4.23
N GLY A 63 -2.85 6.40 5.13
CA GLY A 63 -2.91 7.60 5.96
C GLY A 63 -1.80 7.72 7.02
N ASP A 64 -0.99 6.67 7.23
CA ASP A 64 0.18 6.72 8.11
C ASP A 64 1.38 7.44 7.44
N PHE A 65 1.28 7.81 6.17
CA PHE A 65 2.33 8.52 5.42
C PHE A 65 1.92 9.96 5.12
N TYR A 66 2.90 10.83 4.97
CA TYR A 66 2.65 12.20 4.57
C TYR A 66 2.50 12.32 3.04
N SER A 67 1.55 13.14 2.60
CA SER A 67 1.68 13.82 1.32
C SER A 67 2.74 14.92 1.41
N MET A 68 3.24 15.44 0.28
CA MET A 68 4.18 16.57 0.32
C MET A 68 3.59 17.79 1.06
N ASN A 69 2.30 18.07 0.88
CA ASN A 69 1.64 19.18 1.58
C ASN A 69 1.57 18.92 3.10
N ALA A 70 1.16 17.72 3.51
CA ALA A 70 1.11 17.36 4.92
C ALA A 70 2.50 17.38 5.58
N ALA A 71 3.55 16.95 4.87
CA ALA A 71 4.93 17.06 5.34
C ALA A 71 5.35 18.51 5.57
N THR A 72 4.98 19.40 4.64
CA THR A 72 5.26 20.85 4.76
C THR A 72 4.54 21.47 5.97
N GLU A 73 3.29 21.09 6.21
CA GLU A 73 2.51 21.53 7.37
C GLU A 73 3.10 20.99 8.68
N ALA A 74 3.53 19.72 8.69
CA ALA A 74 4.17 19.11 9.86
C ALA A 74 5.50 19.79 10.21
N VAL A 75 6.31 20.18 9.22
CA VAL A 75 7.52 20.98 9.43
C VAL A 75 7.17 22.30 10.11
N ALA A 76 6.18 23.03 9.58
CA ALA A 76 5.78 24.31 10.13
C ALA A 76 5.28 24.16 11.58
N ALA A 77 4.49 23.14 11.88
CA ALA A 77 4.00 22.84 13.21
C ALA A 77 5.16 22.53 14.19
N ALA A 78 6.10 21.66 13.79
CA ALA A 78 7.26 21.31 14.62
C ALA A 78 8.15 22.51 14.94
N LEU A 79 8.30 23.44 13.99
CA LEU A 79 9.06 24.66 14.21
C LEU A 79 8.33 25.65 15.12
N GLN A 80 6.99 25.77 15.01
CA GLN A 80 6.18 26.62 15.87
C GLN A 80 6.22 26.18 17.33
N ASP A 81 6.23 24.87 17.56
CA ASP A 81 6.25 24.29 18.91
C ASP A 81 7.58 24.56 19.65
N HIS A 82 8.66 24.86 18.93
CA HIS A 82 9.97 25.18 19.49
C HIS A 82 10.07 26.57 20.15
N GLY A 83 9.10 27.47 19.87
CA GLY A 83 9.00 28.78 20.54
C GLY A 83 8.98 29.99 19.61
N SER A 84 8.60 31.12 20.13
CA SER A 84 8.27 32.34 19.38
C SER A 84 9.47 33.16 18.89
N GLN A 85 10.71 32.76 19.17
CA GLN A 85 11.92 33.53 18.82
C GLN A 85 12.57 33.12 17.52
N ILE A 86 11.96 32.20 16.78
CA ILE A 86 12.54 31.67 15.54
C ILE A 86 11.80 32.19 14.31
N ASN A 87 12.53 32.39 13.23
CA ASN A 87 11.90 32.70 11.94
C ASN A 87 11.35 31.43 11.29
N VAL A 88 10.14 31.00 11.74
CA VAL A 88 9.48 29.80 11.26
C VAL A 88 9.38 29.76 9.74
N LYS A 89 9.08 30.90 9.10
CA LYS A 89 8.94 30.96 7.64
C LYS A 89 10.24 30.59 6.93
N LEU A 90 11.35 31.23 7.31
CA LEU A 90 12.66 30.99 6.70
C LEU A 90 13.09 29.53 6.90
N LEU A 91 12.93 29.00 8.11
CA LEU A 91 13.35 27.65 8.45
C LEU A 91 12.47 26.58 7.79
N SER A 92 11.16 26.84 7.69
CA SER A 92 10.27 25.98 6.91
C SER A 92 10.65 25.94 5.44
N GLU A 93 10.96 27.08 4.83
CA GLU A 93 11.41 27.14 3.44
C GLU A 93 12.71 26.32 3.23
N LEU A 94 13.62 26.40 4.19
CA LEU A 94 14.89 25.70 4.16
C LEU A 94 14.71 24.17 4.26
N ILE A 95 13.93 23.69 5.22
CA ILE A 95 13.63 22.27 5.38
C ILE A 95 12.81 21.77 4.19
N ASN A 96 11.75 22.47 3.79
CA ASN A 96 10.90 22.09 2.67
C ASN A 96 11.67 22.00 1.35
N GLY A 97 12.69 22.85 1.16
CA GLY A 97 13.61 22.77 0.01
C GLY A 97 14.45 21.49 -0.01
N ALA A 98 14.66 20.85 1.13
CA ALA A 98 15.40 19.59 1.26
C ALA A 98 14.50 18.35 1.18
N LEU A 99 13.21 18.44 1.59
CA LEU A 99 12.29 17.32 1.57
C LEU A 99 12.14 16.68 0.19
N ARG A 100 12.10 15.39 0.16
CA ARG A 100 11.87 14.59 -1.05
C ARG A 100 10.87 13.49 -0.78
N GLN A 101 10.13 13.11 -1.80
CA GLN A 101 9.34 11.89 -1.78
C GLN A 101 10.29 10.71 -1.65
N ASN A 102 10.04 9.86 -0.66
CA ASN A 102 10.89 8.70 -0.32
C ASN A 102 10.09 7.38 -0.24
N VAL A 103 8.77 7.44 -0.45
CA VAL A 103 7.90 6.27 -0.55
C VAL A 103 7.32 6.20 -1.96
N PHE A 104 7.65 5.12 -2.68
CA PHE A 104 7.29 4.93 -4.09
C PHE A 104 6.53 3.62 -4.28
N TYR A 105 5.57 3.63 -5.20
CA TYR A 105 4.90 2.41 -5.63
C TYR A 105 5.85 1.49 -6.41
N ASN A 106 5.84 0.21 -6.07
CA ASN A 106 6.60 -0.82 -6.77
C ASN A 106 5.65 -1.83 -7.43
N ALA A 107 5.45 -1.68 -8.73
CA ALA A 107 4.52 -2.51 -9.52
C ALA A 107 4.92 -4.00 -9.53
N GLU A 108 6.21 -4.28 -9.62
CA GLU A 108 6.74 -5.66 -9.66
C GLU A 108 6.46 -6.40 -8.35
N LEU A 109 6.81 -5.79 -7.22
CA LEU A 109 6.56 -6.38 -5.91
C LEU A 109 5.07 -6.49 -5.60
N THR A 110 4.28 -5.49 -5.99
CA THR A 110 2.82 -5.55 -5.83
C THR A 110 2.23 -6.72 -6.61
N LYS A 111 2.65 -6.90 -7.87
CA LYS A 111 2.21 -8.04 -8.68
C LYS A 111 2.60 -9.37 -8.04
N GLN A 112 3.84 -9.51 -7.56
CA GLN A 112 4.29 -10.73 -6.88
C GLN A 112 3.46 -11.04 -5.64
N GLU A 113 3.09 -10.04 -4.85
CA GLU A 113 2.25 -10.24 -3.65
C GLU A 113 0.80 -10.60 -4.03
N VAL A 114 0.24 -10.00 -5.07
CA VAL A 114 -1.07 -10.38 -5.59
C VAL A 114 -1.03 -11.82 -6.13
N ASP A 115 -0.03 -12.19 -6.90
CA ASP A 115 0.12 -13.55 -7.45
C ASP A 115 0.26 -14.58 -6.32
N LYS A 116 1.03 -14.29 -5.28
CA LYS A 116 1.13 -15.13 -4.07
C LYS A 116 -0.21 -15.24 -3.33
N ALA A 117 -0.92 -14.12 -3.16
CA ALA A 117 -2.22 -14.12 -2.50
C ALA A 117 -3.22 -14.97 -3.29
N VAL A 118 -3.26 -14.83 -4.61
CA VAL A 118 -4.10 -15.66 -5.50
C VAL A 118 -3.71 -17.12 -5.43
N ALA A 119 -2.41 -17.43 -5.45
CA ALA A 119 -1.92 -18.82 -5.34
C ALA A 119 -2.19 -19.43 -3.96
N SER A 120 -2.25 -18.62 -2.91
CA SER A 120 -2.57 -19.07 -1.55
C SER A 120 -4.06 -19.31 -1.32
N VAL A 121 -4.92 -18.74 -2.18
CA VAL A 121 -6.32 -19.12 -2.22
C VAL A 121 -6.38 -20.55 -2.76
N SER A 122 -6.53 -21.50 -1.84
CA SER A 122 -6.63 -22.91 -2.17
C SER A 122 -7.74 -23.10 -3.20
N LEU A 123 -7.37 -23.52 -4.42
CA LEU A 123 -8.32 -23.96 -5.45
C LEU A 123 -9.02 -25.26 -5.02
N THR A 124 -8.55 -25.90 -3.97
CA THR A 124 -9.17 -27.05 -3.31
C THR A 124 -10.20 -26.58 -2.27
N TYR A 125 -11.27 -25.96 -2.73
CA TYR A 125 -12.52 -26.11 -2.01
C TYR A 125 -12.90 -27.60 -2.17
N SER A 126 -12.63 -28.36 -1.12
CA SER A 126 -13.00 -29.77 -0.94
C SER A 126 -13.03 -30.58 -2.24
N MET A 127 -12.03 -31.43 -2.45
CA MET A 127 -12.15 -32.46 -3.49
C MET A 127 -13.38 -33.32 -3.14
N VAL A 128 -14.50 -33.02 -3.80
CA VAL A 128 -15.72 -33.84 -3.65
C VAL A 128 -15.41 -35.18 -4.29
N GLN A 129 -15.48 -36.23 -3.52
CA GLN A 129 -15.26 -37.59 -4.01
C GLN A 129 -16.47 -38.06 -4.82
N LYS A 130 -16.22 -38.89 -5.81
CA LYS A 130 -17.32 -39.47 -6.60
C LYS A 130 -18.27 -40.28 -5.71
N GLY A 131 -19.52 -39.85 -5.64
CA GLY A 131 -20.56 -40.46 -4.78
C GLY A 131 -20.76 -39.78 -3.42
N GLU A 132 -20.02 -38.72 -3.14
CA GLU A 132 -20.21 -37.89 -1.96
C GLU A 132 -21.46 -37.04 -2.11
N ILE A 133 -22.31 -37.01 -1.05
CA ILE A 133 -23.52 -36.20 -1.00
C ILE A 133 -23.07 -34.76 -0.62
N ILE A 134 -23.25 -33.81 -1.53
CA ILE A 134 -22.87 -32.41 -1.33
C ILE A 134 -23.95 -31.65 -0.55
N ILE A 135 -25.22 -31.99 -0.76
CA ILE A 135 -26.34 -31.39 -0.08
C ILE A 135 -27.51 -32.40 -0.06
N SER A 136 -28.24 -32.43 1.02
CA SER A 136 -29.45 -33.27 1.18
C SER A 136 -30.69 -32.49 0.80
N GLU A 137 -31.77 -33.23 0.42
CA GLU A 137 -33.07 -32.61 0.13
C GLU A 137 -33.62 -31.87 1.35
N GLY A 138 -34.00 -30.60 1.19
CA GLY A 138 -34.50 -29.75 2.28
C GLY A 138 -33.42 -29.04 3.10
N GLU A 139 -32.13 -29.26 2.82
CA GLU A 139 -31.03 -28.56 3.50
C GLU A 139 -30.81 -27.17 2.89
N VAL A 140 -30.46 -26.19 3.76
CA VAL A 140 -30.17 -24.81 3.32
C VAL A 140 -28.79 -24.73 2.70
N VAL A 141 -28.72 -24.20 1.48
CA VAL A 141 -27.44 -23.99 0.78
C VAL A 141 -26.69 -22.85 1.44
N ASP A 142 -25.62 -23.16 2.16
CA ASP A 142 -24.70 -22.15 2.70
C ASP A 142 -23.73 -21.67 1.62
N ALA A 143 -22.90 -20.65 1.93
CA ALA A 143 -21.95 -20.07 0.99
C ALA A 143 -20.88 -21.08 0.51
N HIS A 144 -20.50 -22.04 1.36
CA HIS A 144 -19.54 -23.09 1.00
C HIS A 144 -20.15 -24.07 0.00
N THR A 145 -21.30 -24.61 0.31
CA THR A 145 -22.04 -25.56 -0.55
C THR A 145 -22.40 -24.93 -1.89
N PHE A 146 -22.80 -23.64 -1.89
CA PHE A 146 -23.03 -22.89 -3.13
C PHE A 146 -21.79 -22.81 -4.02
N ASN A 147 -20.61 -22.52 -3.46
CA ASN A 147 -19.36 -22.45 -4.21
C ASN A 147 -18.96 -23.81 -4.80
N VAL A 148 -19.14 -24.89 -4.04
CA VAL A 148 -18.88 -26.28 -4.50
C VAL A 148 -19.78 -26.62 -5.68
N LEU A 149 -21.09 -26.38 -5.55
CA LEU A 149 -22.08 -26.63 -6.62
C LEU A 149 -21.78 -25.82 -7.88
N ASN A 150 -21.44 -24.56 -7.73
CA ASN A 150 -21.09 -23.67 -8.86
C ASN A 150 -19.82 -24.15 -9.58
N SER A 151 -18.82 -24.62 -8.84
CA SER A 151 -17.58 -25.19 -9.42
C SER A 151 -17.87 -26.46 -10.19
N LEU A 152 -18.69 -27.35 -9.66
CA LEU A 152 -19.12 -28.57 -10.34
C LEU A 152 -19.92 -28.27 -11.61
N GLN A 153 -20.86 -27.32 -11.55
CA GLN A 153 -21.63 -26.90 -12.72
C GLN A 153 -20.71 -26.42 -13.85
N ARG A 154 -19.70 -25.62 -13.54
CA ARG A 154 -18.72 -25.14 -14.53
C ARG A 154 -17.92 -26.30 -15.14
N GLU A 155 -17.48 -27.24 -14.32
CA GLU A 155 -16.73 -28.42 -14.80
C GLU A 155 -17.58 -29.31 -15.69
N TYR A 156 -18.83 -29.58 -15.33
CA TYR A 156 -19.75 -30.34 -16.16
C TYR A 156 -20.03 -29.64 -17.51
N THR A 157 -20.25 -28.33 -17.48
CA THR A 157 -20.49 -27.55 -18.69
C THR A 157 -19.26 -27.57 -19.62
N SER A 158 -18.05 -27.44 -19.10
CA SER A 158 -16.82 -27.51 -19.91
C SER A 158 -16.56 -28.87 -20.50
N ARG A 159 -16.87 -29.95 -19.76
CA ARG A 159 -16.76 -31.34 -20.27
C ARG A 159 -17.80 -31.68 -21.32
N SER A 160 -19.04 -31.20 -21.19
CA SER A 160 -20.09 -31.42 -22.18
C SER A 160 -19.78 -30.74 -23.51
N LEU A 161 -19.19 -29.55 -23.49
CA LEU A 161 -18.76 -28.83 -24.69
C LEU A 161 -17.60 -29.55 -25.39
N SER A 162 -16.65 -30.11 -24.63
CA SER A 162 -15.53 -30.87 -25.23
C SER A 162 -15.93 -32.24 -25.81
N SER A 163 -17.00 -32.87 -25.30
CA SER A 163 -17.53 -34.12 -25.86
C SER A 163 -18.34 -33.92 -27.15
N ASP A 164 -19.01 -32.78 -27.31
CA ASP A 164 -19.74 -32.44 -28.55
C ASP A 164 -18.81 -32.11 -29.71
N GLU A 165 -17.63 -31.50 -29.45
CA GLU A 165 -16.63 -31.27 -30.50
C GLU A 165 -15.99 -32.55 -31.01
N SER A 166 -15.83 -33.56 -30.15
CA SER A 166 -15.26 -34.85 -30.56
C SER A 166 -16.20 -35.68 -31.45
N LEU A 167 -17.51 -35.44 -31.35
CA LEU A 167 -18.50 -36.08 -32.24
C LEU A 167 -18.63 -35.42 -33.62
N ARG A 168 -18.21 -34.17 -33.77
CA ARG A 168 -18.22 -33.44 -35.04
C ARG A 168 -17.04 -33.79 -35.98
N ILE A 169 -16.01 -34.43 -35.49
CA ILE A 169 -14.79 -34.78 -36.27
C ILE A 169 -14.93 -36.16 -36.91
N LEU A 170 -15.97 -36.93 -36.60
CA LEU A 170 -16.20 -38.30 -37.10
C LEU A 170 -17.33 -38.41 -38.16
N LEU A 171 -17.80 -37.29 -38.69
CA LEU A 171 -18.73 -37.22 -39.85
C LEU A 171 -18.07 -36.43 -40.98
#